data_59689fdbbbe4f9fcefc02eb2b8d5213b
#
_entry.id   59689fdbbbe4f9fcefc02eb2b8d5213b
#
_cell.length_a   1.000
_cell.length_b   1.000
_cell.length_c   1.000
_cell.angle_alpha   90.00
_cell.angle_beta   90.00
_cell.angle_gamma   90.00
#
_symmetry.space_group_name_H-M   'P 1'
#
loop_
_entity.id
_entity.type
_entity.pdbx_description
1 polymer ?
#
loop_
_entity_poly.entity_id
_entity_poly.type
_entity_poly.pdbx_seq_one_letter_code
_entity_poly.pdbx_strand_id
1 'polypeptide(L)'
;MPEGWAPPVEYAVAVDRYLAAARISVASQRVYRVALNTWGWLLVGLTPPTGPDRRGARPPSLPLSLLEGSSTAALLHAALDRRALMVDRRTFDREASILRNAAHWWSAHGWIGTELEQAVRAYSYPELKHTEEATCEIDVRGILSLRAPLREQALWHLVYESAAPVEHLLALNVSDLDLSVTRHRVRRSAEPRRADRINWGTETGELLTLLTIGRTTGPIFLTERRAPARTPAADRCPYTGRARLSARRAAELFRSATTSLDPAGAGWNLRDLRLAGRRARGR
;
A
#
# COMPACT_ATOMS: atom_id res chain seq x y z
N MET A 1 19.49 -30.89 -11.38
CA MET A 1 20.05 -29.63 -11.89
C MET A 1 19.45 -29.37 -13.25
N PRO A 2 18.60 -28.35 -13.46
CA PRO A 2 18.21 -28.01 -14.83
C PRO A 2 19.42 -27.38 -15.52
N GLU A 3 19.78 -27.95 -16.65
CA GLU A 3 20.96 -27.63 -17.44
C GLU A 3 20.91 -26.19 -17.97
N GLY A 4 22.03 -25.46 -17.76
CA GLY A 4 22.62 -24.69 -18.83
C GLY A 4 22.04 -23.33 -19.19
N TRP A 5 21.67 -22.48 -18.23
CA TRP A 5 21.56 -21.05 -18.55
C TRP A 5 22.92 -20.40 -18.25
N ALA A 6 23.64 -20.04 -19.32
CA ALA A 6 24.83 -19.20 -19.15
C ALA A 6 24.47 -17.95 -18.34
N PRO A 7 25.34 -17.49 -17.43
CA PRO A 7 25.10 -16.29 -16.64
C PRO A 7 24.81 -15.11 -17.57
N PRO A 8 23.76 -14.33 -17.32
CA PRO A 8 23.47 -13.17 -18.16
C PRO A 8 24.53 -12.09 -17.92
N VAL A 9 24.94 -11.45 -18.99
CA VAL A 9 25.92 -10.37 -18.92
C VAL A 9 25.33 -9.13 -18.24
N GLU A 10 24.02 -8.93 -18.38
CA GLU A 10 23.31 -7.74 -17.92
C GLU A 10 22.28 -8.02 -16.83
N TYR A 11 22.21 -7.07 -15.87
CA TYR A 11 21.22 -7.06 -14.78
C TYR A 11 19.76 -7.14 -15.28
N ALA A 12 19.42 -6.37 -16.33
CA ALA A 12 18.07 -6.38 -16.90
C ALA A 12 17.66 -7.75 -17.40
N VAL A 13 18.59 -8.49 -18.03
CA VAL A 13 18.37 -9.87 -18.50
C VAL A 13 18.23 -10.82 -17.31
N ALA A 14 19.02 -10.64 -16.26
CA ALA A 14 18.91 -11.43 -15.03
C ALA A 14 17.55 -11.23 -14.35
N VAL A 15 17.04 -10.00 -14.32
CA VAL A 15 15.69 -9.67 -13.84
C VAL A 15 14.61 -10.37 -14.65
N ASP A 16 14.69 -10.32 -15.98
CA ASP A 16 13.72 -10.96 -16.85
C ASP A 16 13.68 -12.49 -16.68
N ARG A 17 14.84 -13.12 -16.57
CA ARG A 17 14.94 -14.57 -16.34
C ARG A 17 14.39 -14.97 -14.96
N TYR A 18 14.71 -14.19 -13.92
CA TYR A 18 14.15 -14.42 -12.58
C TYR A 18 12.62 -14.33 -12.59
N LEU A 19 12.06 -13.27 -13.20
CA LEU A 19 10.62 -13.09 -13.26
C LEU A 19 9.90 -14.17 -14.08
N ALA A 20 10.54 -14.69 -15.12
CA ALA A 20 10.01 -15.80 -15.91
C ALA A 20 9.98 -17.12 -15.12
N ALA A 21 10.98 -17.33 -14.25
CA ALA A 21 11.08 -18.54 -13.42
C ALA A 21 10.25 -18.46 -12.14
N ALA A 22 9.97 -17.24 -11.63
CA ALA A 22 9.26 -17.03 -10.38
C ALA A 22 7.78 -17.46 -10.50
N ARG A 23 7.35 -18.33 -9.56
CA ARG A 23 5.94 -18.78 -9.46
C ARG A 23 5.08 -17.73 -8.76
N ILE A 24 4.92 -16.57 -9.38
CA ILE A 24 4.13 -15.46 -8.85
C ILE A 24 3.05 -15.02 -9.85
N SER A 25 1.97 -14.40 -9.35
CA SER A 25 0.90 -13.90 -10.21
C SER A 25 1.38 -12.82 -11.18
N VAL A 26 0.69 -12.63 -12.30
CA VAL A 26 0.99 -11.57 -13.29
C VAL A 26 1.00 -10.18 -12.63
N ALA A 27 0.09 -9.93 -11.68
CA ALA A 27 0.05 -8.67 -10.92
C ALA A 27 1.30 -8.51 -10.05
N SER A 28 1.76 -9.58 -9.39
CA SER A 28 2.99 -9.59 -8.59
C SER A 28 4.22 -9.41 -9.46
N GLN A 29 4.29 -10.06 -10.64
CA GLN A 29 5.40 -9.89 -11.58
C GLN A 29 5.62 -8.42 -11.96
N ARG A 30 4.53 -7.67 -12.17
CA ARG A 30 4.61 -6.24 -12.46
C ARG A 30 5.22 -5.45 -11.29
N VAL A 31 4.82 -5.77 -10.07
CA VAL A 31 5.37 -5.11 -8.86
C VAL A 31 6.85 -5.45 -8.69
N TYR A 32 7.23 -6.71 -8.87
CA TYR A 32 8.60 -7.17 -8.79
C TYR A 32 9.48 -6.50 -9.84
N ARG A 33 9.02 -6.43 -11.09
CA ARG A 33 9.74 -5.74 -12.18
C ARG A 33 9.98 -4.27 -11.85
N VAL A 34 8.97 -3.58 -11.34
CA VAL A 34 9.09 -2.17 -10.94
C VAL A 34 10.13 -2.00 -9.84
N ALA A 35 10.11 -2.86 -8.82
CA ALA A 35 11.06 -2.84 -7.73
C ALA A 35 12.50 -3.13 -8.21
N LEU A 36 12.71 -4.19 -8.96
CA LEU A 36 14.03 -4.57 -9.48
C LEU A 36 14.59 -3.50 -10.45
N ASN A 37 13.75 -2.95 -11.33
CA ASN A 37 14.19 -1.83 -12.18
C ASN A 37 14.59 -0.61 -11.34
N THR A 38 13.85 -0.31 -10.26
CA THR A 38 14.22 0.78 -9.33
C THR A 38 15.61 0.57 -8.75
N TRP A 39 15.92 -0.67 -8.34
CA TRP A 39 17.27 -1.02 -7.86
C TRP A 39 18.34 -0.89 -8.95
N GLY A 40 18.03 -1.24 -10.20
CA GLY A 40 18.95 -1.05 -11.31
C GLY A 40 19.39 0.42 -11.50
N TRP A 41 18.47 1.38 -11.34
CA TRP A 41 18.79 2.82 -11.35
C TRP A 41 19.69 3.21 -10.16
N LEU A 42 19.35 2.75 -8.97
CA LEU A 42 20.05 3.11 -7.75
C LEU A 42 21.48 2.53 -7.69
N LEU A 43 21.68 1.32 -8.19
CA LEU A 43 22.97 0.65 -8.23
C LEU A 43 23.99 1.38 -9.13
N VAL A 44 23.53 2.07 -10.17
CA VAL A 44 24.39 2.93 -10.99
C VAL A 44 24.42 4.38 -10.51
N GLY A 45 23.92 4.66 -9.33
CA GLY A 45 23.97 6.00 -8.73
C GLY A 45 22.93 6.99 -9.27
N LEU A 46 21.98 6.57 -10.07
CA LEU A 46 20.96 7.43 -10.67
C LEU A 46 19.64 7.43 -9.89
N THR A 47 18.88 8.51 -10.03
CA THR A 47 17.53 8.62 -9.43
C THR A 47 16.52 7.87 -10.30
N PRO A 48 15.75 6.93 -9.73
CA PRO A 48 14.70 6.23 -10.47
C PRO A 48 13.61 7.19 -10.94
N PRO A 49 13.09 7.05 -12.15
CA PRO A 49 11.98 7.87 -12.64
C PRO A 49 10.71 7.62 -11.82
N THR A 50 9.89 8.66 -11.64
CA THR A 50 8.65 8.62 -10.84
C THR A 50 7.45 9.07 -11.69
N GLY A 51 6.24 8.77 -11.20
CA GLY A 51 5.00 9.23 -11.85
C GLY A 51 4.88 8.82 -13.31
N PRO A 52 4.55 9.77 -14.23
CA PRO A 52 4.41 9.53 -15.66
C PRO A 52 5.70 9.08 -16.33
N ASP A 53 6.86 9.60 -15.90
CA ASP A 53 8.19 9.34 -16.47
C ASP A 53 8.63 7.89 -16.31
N ARG A 54 7.96 7.14 -15.41
CA ARG A 54 8.19 5.71 -15.22
C ARG A 54 7.71 4.86 -16.41
N ARG A 55 6.83 5.41 -17.25
CA ARG A 55 6.29 4.66 -18.40
C ARG A 55 7.35 4.46 -19.48
N GLY A 56 7.71 3.20 -19.72
CA GLY A 56 8.72 2.85 -20.72
C GLY A 56 10.17 3.11 -20.31
N ALA A 57 10.41 3.71 -19.13
CA ALA A 57 11.76 3.87 -18.62
C ALA A 57 12.42 2.53 -18.32
N ARG A 58 13.62 2.35 -18.85
CA ARG A 58 14.46 1.17 -18.58
C ARG A 58 15.66 1.63 -17.75
N PRO A 59 16.08 0.81 -16.76
CA PRO A 59 17.32 1.10 -16.05
C PRO A 59 18.48 1.14 -17.04
N PRO A 60 19.54 1.91 -16.76
CA PRO A 60 20.75 1.88 -17.55
C PRO A 60 21.33 0.47 -17.64
N SER A 61 22.16 0.25 -18.66
CA SER A 61 22.92 -1.00 -18.75
C SER A 61 23.81 -1.16 -17.53
N LEU A 62 23.67 -2.27 -16.83
CA LEU A 62 24.41 -2.63 -15.63
C LEU A 62 24.93 -4.05 -15.79
N PRO A 63 26.25 -4.24 -15.98
CA PRO A 63 26.82 -5.57 -16.00
C PRO A 63 26.54 -6.29 -14.68
N LEU A 64 26.09 -7.56 -14.78
CA LEU A 64 25.78 -8.37 -13.59
C LEU A 64 27.03 -8.61 -12.73
N SER A 65 28.20 -8.64 -13.33
CA SER A 65 29.50 -8.77 -12.65
C SER A 65 29.81 -7.63 -11.68
N LEU A 66 29.17 -6.45 -11.80
CA LEU A 66 29.28 -5.38 -10.81
C LEU A 66 28.64 -5.74 -9.47
N LEU A 67 27.83 -6.79 -9.45
CA LEU A 67 27.23 -7.32 -8.22
C LEU A 67 28.05 -8.44 -7.59
N GLU A 68 29.28 -8.63 -8.05
CA GLU A 68 30.25 -9.58 -7.54
C GLU A 68 31.45 -8.82 -6.92
N GLY A 69 32.06 -9.40 -5.91
CA GLY A 69 33.30 -8.88 -5.33
C GLY A 69 33.13 -7.85 -4.21
N SER A 70 34.26 -7.39 -3.69
CA SER A 70 34.34 -6.55 -2.47
C SER A 70 33.71 -5.16 -2.60
N SER A 71 33.64 -4.60 -3.81
CA SER A 71 33.01 -3.29 -4.06
C SER A 71 31.49 -3.34 -4.07
N THR A 72 30.87 -4.51 -4.23
CA THR A 72 29.42 -4.71 -4.26
C THR A 72 28.76 -4.23 -2.97
N ALA A 73 29.35 -4.50 -1.83
CA ALA A 73 28.79 -4.09 -0.54
C ALA A 73 28.66 -2.56 -0.44
N ALA A 74 29.67 -1.80 -0.86
CA ALA A 74 29.64 -0.34 -0.81
C ALA A 74 28.61 0.25 -1.79
N LEU A 75 28.57 -0.26 -3.03
CA LEU A 75 27.57 0.14 -4.02
C LEU A 75 26.15 -0.13 -3.52
N LEU A 76 25.93 -1.30 -2.96
CA LEU A 76 24.63 -1.69 -2.45
C LEU A 76 24.22 -0.86 -1.23
N HIS A 77 25.11 -0.63 -0.26
CA HIS A 77 24.80 0.24 0.87
C HIS A 77 24.40 1.65 0.41
N ALA A 78 25.16 2.24 -0.52
CA ALA A 78 24.82 3.55 -1.08
C ALA A 78 23.44 3.55 -1.78
N ALA A 79 23.09 2.48 -2.49
CA ALA A 79 21.78 2.34 -3.12
C ALA A 79 20.65 2.16 -2.08
N LEU A 80 20.87 1.37 -1.03
CA LEU A 80 19.95 1.14 0.06
C LEU A 80 19.70 2.43 0.87
N ASP A 81 20.76 3.16 1.23
CA ASP A 81 20.64 4.45 1.94
C ASP A 81 19.84 5.46 1.11
N ARG A 82 20.20 5.59 -0.16
CA ARG A 82 19.47 6.49 -1.06
C ARG A 82 18.00 6.11 -1.17
N ARG A 83 17.68 4.80 -1.26
CA ARG A 83 16.30 4.35 -1.31
C ARG A 83 15.55 4.60 -0.01
N ALA A 84 16.19 4.40 1.13
CA ALA A 84 15.61 4.64 2.44
C ALA A 84 15.19 6.11 2.64
N LEU A 85 15.92 7.06 2.06
CA LEU A 85 15.57 8.49 2.06
C LEU A 85 14.37 8.83 1.15
N MET A 86 14.06 7.99 0.15
CA MET A 86 13.04 8.28 -0.87
C MET A 86 11.67 7.70 -0.55
N VAL A 87 11.57 6.69 0.31
CA VAL A 87 10.33 5.95 0.56
C VAL A 87 10.15 5.61 2.03
N ASP A 88 8.91 5.34 2.41
CA ASP A 88 8.59 4.82 3.74
C ASP A 88 9.18 3.41 3.98
N ARG A 89 9.39 3.07 5.26
CA ARG A 89 9.97 1.79 5.68
C ARG A 89 9.24 0.58 5.07
N ARG A 90 7.92 0.58 5.01
CA ARG A 90 7.15 -0.55 4.47
C ARG A 90 7.41 -0.76 2.98
N THR A 91 7.51 0.33 2.22
CA THR A 91 7.86 0.28 0.79
C THR A 91 9.28 -0.21 0.62
N PHE A 92 10.21 0.32 1.42
CA PHE A 92 11.61 -0.11 1.44
C PHE A 92 11.74 -1.60 1.73
N ASP A 93 11.18 -2.10 2.84
CA ASP A 93 11.25 -3.49 3.27
C ASP A 93 10.71 -4.44 2.20
N ARG A 94 9.61 -4.07 1.54
CA ARG A 94 9.06 -4.84 0.43
C ARG A 94 10.02 -4.90 -0.76
N GLU A 95 10.57 -3.78 -1.19
CA GLU A 95 11.47 -3.70 -2.34
C GLU A 95 12.82 -4.37 -2.05
N ALA A 96 13.36 -4.21 -0.85
CA ALA A 96 14.56 -4.90 -0.39
C ALA A 96 14.35 -6.42 -0.33
N SER A 97 13.18 -6.87 0.14
CA SER A 97 12.84 -8.30 0.12
C SER A 97 12.76 -8.86 -1.30
N ILE A 98 12.24 -8.09 -2.26
CA ILE A 98 12.20 -8.50 -3.67
C ILE A 98 13.63 -8.61 -4.23
N LEU A 99 14.50 -7.65 -3.96
CA LEU A 99 15.90 -7.69 -4.39
C LEU A 99 16.63 -8.89 -3.79
N ARG A 100 16.45 -9.14 -2.48
CA ARG A 100 17.05 -10.28 -1.80
C ARG A 100 16.61 -11.61 -2.40
N ASN A 101 15.33 -11.76 -2.71
CA ASN A 101 14.81 -12.98 -3.32
C ASN A 101 15.39 -13.21 -4.74
N ALA A 102 15.56 -12.14 -5.51
CA ALA A 102 16.21 -12.20 -6.82
C ALA A 102 17.70 -12.55 -6.67
N ALA A 103 18.42 -11.91 -5.74
CA ALA A 103 19.83 -12.19 -5.46
C ALA A 103 20.05 -13.65 -5.04
N HIS A 104 19.21 -14.17 -4.15
CA HIS A 104 19.22 -15.56 -3.74
C HIS A 104 19.04 -16.51 -4.95
N TRP A 105 18.07 -16.20 -5.81
CA TRP A 105 17.82 -17.00 -7.00
C TRP A 105 19.01 -16.96 -7.97
N TRP A 106 19.61 -15.77 -8.21
CA TRP A 106 20.79 -15.63 -9.07
C TRP A 106 22.01 -16.38 -8.52
N SER A 107 22.23 -16.30 -7.20
CA SER A 107 23.31 -17.01 -6.51
C SER A 107 23.11 -18.54 -6.59
N ALA A 108 21.89 -19.02 -6.40
CA ALA A 108 21.56 -20.46 -6.54
C ALA A 108 21.79 -20.98 -7.95
N HIS A 109 21.80 -20.12 -9.00
CA HIS A 109 22.12 -20.46 -10.38
C HIS A 109 23.61 -20.19 -10.74
N GLY A 110 24.42 -19.78 -9.76
CA GLY A 110 25.83 -19.51 -9.96
C GLY A 110 26.12 -18.28 -10.83
N TRP A 111 25.18 -17.32 -10.92
CA TRP A 111 25.34 -16.10 -11.70
C TRP A 111 26.03 -14.98 -10.95
N ILE A 112 25.92 -14.95 -9.63
CA ILE A 112 26.59 -14.06 -8.69
C ILE A 112 26.94 -14.81 -7.42
N GLY A 113 27.85 -14.24 -6.60
CA GLY A 113 28.10 -14.70 -5.24
C GLY A 113 26.95 -14.42 -4.28
N THR A 114 27.19 -14.69 -3.00
CA THR A 114 26.20 -14.47 -1.93
C THR A 114 26.28 -13.07 -1.30
N GLU A 115 27.25 -12.27 -1.72
CA GLU A 115 27.58 -10.96 -1.13
C GLU A 115 26.39 -9.98 -1.22
N LEU A 116 25.71 -9.96 -2.36
CA LEU A 116 24.52 -9.12 -2.58
C LEU A 116 23.39 -9.50 -1.61
N GLU A 117 23.08 -10.79 -1.48
CA GLU A 117 22.05 -11.27 -0.55
C GLU A 117 22.40 -10.94 0.89
N GLN A 118 23.66 -11.19 1.29
CA GLN A 118 24.15 -10.94 2.65
C GLN A 118 24.10 -9.46 2.98
N ALA A 119 24.54 -8.59 2.09
CA ALA A 119 24.51 -7.15 2.29
C ALA A 119 23.09 -6.59 2.42
N VAL A 120 22.13 -7.06 1.59
CA VAL A 120 20.71 -6.66 1.75
C VAL A 120 20.14 -7.17 3.08
N ARG A 121 20.54 -8.35 3.52
CA ARG A 121 20.09 -8.93 4.80
C ARG A 121 20.66 -8.20 6.00
N ALA A 122 21.93 -7.79 5.94
CA ALA A 122 22.61 -7.09 7.02
C ALA A 122 22.20 -5.61 7.13
N TYR A 123 21.59 -5.06 6.08
CA TYR A 123 21.22 -3.66 6.08
C TYR A 123 20.06 -3.40 7.04
N SER A 124 20.31 -2.53 8.00
CA SER A 124 19.27 -1.97 8.86
C SER A 124 18.74 -0.68 8.23
N TYR A 125 17.46 -0.64 7.94
CA TYR A 125 16.81 0.61 7.52
C TYR A 125 17.15 1.67 8.58
N PRO A 126 17.74 2.81 8.19
CA PRO A 126 18.02 3.85 9.15
C PRO A 126 16.71 4.12 9.88
N GLU A 127 16.70 3.81 11.17
CA GLU A 127 15.77 4.49 12.04
C GLU A 127 16.25 5.94 12.01
N LEU A 128 15.90 6.65 10.90
CA LEU A 128 15.66 8.05 11.08
C LEU A 128 14.82 8.03 12.33
N LYS A 129 15.37 8.55 13.45
CA LYS A 129 14.58 8.89 14.60
C LYS A 129 13.42 9.66 13.96
N HIS A 130 12.40 8.91 13.51
CA HIS A 130 11.09 9.43 13.58
C HIS A 130 11.08 9.76 15.05
N THR A 131 11.38 10.97 15.35
CA THR A 131 10.95 11.58 16.57
C THR A 131 9.57 10.99 16.71
N GLU A 132 9.40 10.05 17.65
CA GLU A 132 8.11 9.44 17.95
C GLU A 132 7.09 10.53 18.26
N GLU A 133 7.45 11.75 18.03
CA GLU A 133 6.81 13.02 18.35
C GLU A 133 6.82 14.08 17.25
N ALA A 134 7.19 13.80 16.01
CA ALA A 134 6.47 14.43 14.92
C ALA A 134 5.20 13.62 14.67
N THR A 135 4.46 13.29 15.71
CA THR A 135 3.02 13.20 15.65
C THR A 135 2.57 14.60 15.29
N CYS A 136 2.46 14.87 13.98
CA CYS A 136 1.56 15.87 13.52
C CYS A 136 0.25 15.53 14.24
N GLU A 137 -0.07 16.27 15.33
CA GLU A 137 -1.31 16.05 16.05
C GLU A 137 -2.40 16.35 15.02
N ILE A 138 -2.86 15.26 14.41
CA ILE A 138 -3.95 15.34 13.47
C ILE A 138 -5.14 15.93 14.22
N ASP A 139 -5.66 17.03 13.72
CA ASP A 139 -6.86 17.66 14.29
C ASP A 139 -8.09 16.79 13.99
N VAL A 140 -8.25 15.75 14.80
CA VAL A 140 -9.38 14.81 14.66
C VAL A 140 -10.71 15.53 14.75
N ARG A 141 -10.84 16.49 15.65
CA ARG A 141 -12.09 17.25 15.83
C ARG A 141 -12.39 18.10 14.59
N GLY A 142 -11.39 18.80 14.08
CA GLY A 142 -11.51 19.56 12.84
C GLY A 142 -11.88 18.66 11.66
N ILE A 143 -11.25 17.48 11.52
CA ILE A 143 -11.54 16.53 10.45
C ILE A 143 -12.97 16.02 10.51
N LEU A 144 -13.42 15.56 11.68
CA LEU A 144 -14.76 14.97 11.82
C LEU A 144 -15.88 16.02 11.69
N SER A 145 -15.57 17.31 11.91
CA SER A 145 -16.51 18.42 11.69
C SER A 145 -16.44 19.04 10.29
N LEU A 146 -15.57 18.55 9.38
CA LEU A 146 -15.50 19.04 8.01
C LEU A 146 -16.83 18.85 7.28
N ARG A 147 -17.27 19.92 6.61
CA ARG A 147 -18.40 19.84 5.67
C ARG A 147 -17.94 19.10 4.41
N ALA A 148 -18.23 17.81 4.35
CA ALA A 148 -17.90 16.94 3.24
C ALA A 148 -19.15 16.13 2.81
N PRO A 149 -19.17 15.53 1.62
CA PRO A 149 -20.22 14.60 1.24
C PRO A 149 -20.40 13.49 2.27
N LEU A 150 -21.65 13.03 2.47
CA LEU A 150 -22.02 12.04 3.49
C LEU A 150 -21.14 10.77 3.45
N ARG A 151 -20.75 10.34 2.26
CA ARG A 151 -19.87 9.18 2.07
C ARG A 151 -18.51 9.37 2.72
N GLU A 152 -17.91 10.55 2.56
CA GLU A 152 -16.62 10.91 3.13
C GLU A 152 -16.71 11.03 4.65
N GLN A 153 -17.71 11.73 5.15
CA GLN A 153 -17.95 11.85 6.59
C GLN A 153 -18.11 10.46 7.23
N ALA A 154 -19.01 9.62 6.71
CA ALA A 154 -19.23 8.28 7.23
C ALA A 154 -17.95 7.41 7.20
N LEU A 155 -17.13 7.53 6.16
CA LEU A 155 -15.86 6.80 6.07
C LEU A 155 -14.87 7.29 7.12
N TRP A 156 -14.70 8.59 7.31
CA TRP A 156 -13.72 9.16 8.24
C TRP A 156 -14.09 8.83 9.70
N HIS A 157 -15.35 9.01 10.07
CA HIS A 157 -15.86 8.59 11.38
C HIS A 157 -15.62 7.09 11.61
N LEU A 158 -15.96 6.25 10.63
CA LEU A 158 -15.76 4.81 10.74
C LEU A 158 -14.28 4.42 10.83
N VAL A 159 -13.37 5.09 10.11
CA VAL A 159 -11.92 4.87 10.21
C VAL A 159 -11.39 5.22 11.60
N TYR A 160 -11.80 6.35 12.14
CA TYR A 160 -11.38 6.81 13.47
C TYR A 160 -11.92 5.90 14.58
N GLU A 161 -13.22 5.67 14.59
CA GLU A 161 -13.89 4.93 15.67
C GLU A 161 -13.57 3.43 15.64
N SER A 162 -13.49 2.81 14.47
CA SER A 162 -13.14 1.38 14.39
C SER A 162 -11.64 1.12 14.45
N ALA A 163 -10.82 2.09 14.06
CA ALA A 163 -9.39 1.97 13.77
C ALA A 163 -9.02 0.72 12.93
N ALA A 164 -9.96 0.20 12.17
CA ALA A 164 -9.75 -0.90 11.25
C ALA A 164 -8.96 -0.45 10.01
N PRO A 165 -8.27 -1.35 9.31
CA PRO A 165 -7.66 -1.04 8.02
C PRO A 165 -8.69 -0.51 7.03
N VAL A 166 -8.35 0.56 6.30
CA VAL A 166 -9.27 1.22 5.35
C VAL A 166 -9.76 0.25 4.29
N GLU A 167 -8.88 -0.64 3.83
CA GLU A 167 -9.20 -1.67 2.85
C GLU A 167 -10.32 -2.61 3.35
N HIS A 168 -10.32 -2.95 4.65
CA HIS A 168 -11.37 -3.76 5.24
C HIS A 168 -12.69 -3.02 5.32
N LEU A 169 -12.67 -1.72 5.66
CA LEU A 169 -13.86 -0.89 5.72
C LEU A 169 -14.48 -0.70 4.34
N LEU A 170 -13.65 -0.46 3.33
CA LEU A 170 -14.10 -0.30 1.94
C LEU A 170 -14.60 -1.62 1.33
N ALA A 171 -14.17 -2.78 1.84
CA ALA A 171 -14.65 -4.08 1.40
C ALA A 171 -16.06 -4.42 1.92
N LEU A 172 -16.56 -3.71 2.94
CA LEU A 172 -17.88 -3.98 3.53
C LEU A 172 -19.02 -3.73 2.53
N ASN A 173 -20.04 -4.57 2.65
CA ASN A 173 -21.32 -4.44 1.98
C ASN A 173 -22.42 -4.00 2.96
N VAL A 174 -23.53 -3.50 2.46
CA VAL A 174 -24.66 -3.09 3.29
C VAL A 174 -25.18 -4.26 4.13
N SER A 175 -25.20 -5.47 3.56
CA SER A 175 -25.61 -6.69 4.26
C SER A 175 -24.71 -7.07 5.44
N ASP A 176 -23.49 -6.56 5.50
CA ASP A 176 -22.54 -6.84 6.56
C ASP A 176 -22.79 -5.97 7.82
N LEU A 177 -23.60 -4.91 7.69
CA LEU A 177 -23.88 -3.99 8.79
C LEU A 177 -24.99 -4.51 9.69
N ASP A 178 -24.78 -4.38 11.00
CA ASP A 178 -25.81 -4.44 12.02
C ASP A 178 -26.07 -3.01 12.54
N LEU A 179 -27.04 -2.34 11.97
CA LEU A 179 -27.44 -0.97 12.30
C LEU A 179 -28.52 -0.92 13.38
N SER A 180 -28.77 -2.03 14.10
CA SER A 180 -29.72 -2.01 15.21
C SER A 180 -29.27 -1.03 16.29
N VAL A 181 -30.22 -0.33 16.92
CA VAL A 181 -29.99 0.74 17.91
C VAL A 181 -29.09 0.32 19.09
N THR A 182 -29.00 -0.99 19.34
CA THR A 182 -28.23 -1.54 20.47
C THR A 182 -26.85 -2.09 20.10
N ARG A 183 -26.52 -2.24 18.81
CA ARG A 183 -25.32 -2.91 18.35
C ARG A 183 -24.78 -2.36 17.04
N HIS A 184 -24.03 -1.28 17.12
CA HIS A 184 -23.36 -0.71 15.96
C HIS A 184 -22.06 -1.50 15.66
N ARG A 185 -22.19 -2.57 14.87
CA ARG A 185 -21.07 -3.45 14.52
C ARG A 185 -21.29 -4.17 13.19
N VAL A 186 -20.22 -4.78 12.67
CA VAL A 186 -20.32 -5.73 11.56
C VAL A 186 -20.97 -7.02 12.04
N ARG A 187 -21.94 -7.56 11.29
CA ARG A 187 -22.57 -8.84 11.56
C ARG A 187 -21.51 -9.95 11.55
N ARG A 188 -21.56 -10.87 12.51
CA ARG A 188 -20.73 -12.07 12.47
C ARG A 188 -21.07 -12.89 11.25
N SER A 189 -20.09 -13.09 10.36
CA SER A 189 -20.14 -14.12 9.33
C SER A 189 -19.87 -15.49 9.98
N ALA A 190 -20.40 -16.57 9.41
CA ALA A 190 -20.15 -17.94 9.87
C ALA A 190 -18.65 -18.33 9.80
N GLU A 191 -17.84 -17.62 9.05
CA GLU A 191 -16.39 -17.71 9.10
C GLU A 191 -15.80 -16.53 9.87
N PRO A 192 -14.94 -16.76 10.89
CA PRO A 192 -14.32 -15.69 11.67
C PRO A 192 -13.29 -14.94 10.84
N ARG A 193 -13.75 -14.02 10.03
CA ARG A 193 -12.87 -13.05 9.35
C ARG A 193 -12.59 -11.90 10.31
N ARG A 194 -11.46 -11.21 10.14
CA ARG A 194 -11.04 -10.04 10.94
C ARG A 194 -12.09 -8.90 11.02
N ALA A 195 -13.14 -8.96 10.21
CA ALA A 195 -14.28 -8.04 10.20
C ALA A 195 -15.11 -8.09 11.51
N ASP A 196 -15.10 -9.18 12.26
CA ASP A 196 -15.91 -9.39 13.46
C ASP A 196 -15.59 -8.44 14.64
N ARG A 197 -14.59 -7.57 14.48
CA ARG A 197 -14.15 -6.60 15.51
C ARG A 197 -14.37 -5.14 15.12
N ILE A 198 -15.09 -4.87 14.03
CA ILE A 198 -15.35 -3.49 13.58
C ILE A 198 -16.59 -3.00 14.33
N ASN A 199 -16.38 -2.09 15.29
CA ASN A 199 -17.42 -1.43 16.05
C ASN A 199 -17.33 0.07 15.82
N TRP A 200 -18.46 0.77 15.98
CA TRP A 200 -18.56 2.22 15.86
C TRP A 200 -19.60 2.78 16.83
N GLY A 201 -19.60 4.09 17.04
CA GLY A 201 -20.54 4.80 17.89
C GLY A 201 -21.85 5.13 17.19
N THR A 202 -22.74 5.79 17.93
CA THR A 202 -24.09 6.16 17.48
C THR A 202 -24.04 7.11 16.26
N GLU A 203 -23.20 8.11 16.31
CA GLU A 203 -23.06 9.11 15.24
C GLU A 203 -22.64 8.46 13.91
N THR A 204 -21.63 7.59 13.93
CA THR A 204 -21.24 6.82 12.75
C THR A 204 -22.36 5.89 12.30
N GLY A 205 -23.12 5.31 13.22
CA GLY A 205 -24.30 4.48 12.90
C GLY A 205 -25.36 5.25 12.15
N GLU A 206 -25.65 6.48 12.57
CA GLU A 206 -26.58 7.38 11.89
C GLU A 206 -26.10 7.74 10.48
N LEU A 207 -24.82 8.12 10.35
CA LEU A 207 -24.24 8.43 9.04
C LEU A 207 -24.30 7.22 8.09
N LEU A 208 -24.00 6.01 8.57
CA LEU A 208 -24.08 4.78 7.79
C LEU A 208 -25.53 4.45 7.40
N THR A 209 -26.48 4.66 8.30
CA THR A 209 -27.91 4.48 8.03
C THR A 209 -28.37 5.41 6.91
N LEU A 210 -28.05 6.71 7.01
CA LEU A 210 -28.37 7.69 5.97
C LEU A 210 -27.68 7.35 4.64
N LEU A 211 -26.42 6.91 4.66
CA LEU A 211 -25.65 6.57 3.47
C LEU A 211 -26.23 5.35 2.73
N THR A 212 -26.87 4.44 3.45
CA THR A 212 -27.37 3.17 2.90
C THR A 212 -28.88 3.13 2.68
N ILE A 213 -29.59 4.24 2.88
CA ILE A 213 -31.04 4.33 2.65
C ILE A 213 -31.43 3.74 1.29
N GLY A 214 -32.44 2.87 1.30
CA GLY A 214 -32.97 2.22 0.10
C GLY A 214 -32.07 1.12 -0.47
N ARG A 215 -31.01 0.72 0.23
CA ARG A 215 -30.10 -0.35 -0.19
C ARG A 215 -30.00 -1.43 0.88
N THR A 216 -30.16 -2.68 0.48
CA THR A 216 -30.02 -3.84 1.38
C THR A 216 -28.78 -4.68 1.06
N THR A 217 -28.18 -4.48 -0.12
CA THR A 217 -27.02 -5.24 -0.60
C THR A 217 -26.03 -4.34 -1.36
N GLY A 218 -24.89 -4.88 -1.71
CA GLY A 218 -23.84 -4.20 -2.46
C GLY A 218 -22.90 -3.36 -1.59
N PRO A 219 -21.86 -2.76 -2.18
CA PRO A 219 -20.83 -2.01 -1.46
C PRO A 219 -21.40 -0.82 -0.70
N ILE A 220 -20.93 -0.55 0.53
CA ILE A 220 -21.34 0.62 1.32
C ILE A 220 -20.88 1.90 0.65
N PHE A 221 -19.57 2.00 0.42
CA PHE A 221 -18.92 3.19 -0.11
C PHE A 221 -18.81 3.10 -1.63
N LEU A 222 -19.43 4.04 -2.32
CA LEU A 222 -19.56 4.04 -3.76
C LEU A 222 -18.83 5.22 -4.40
N THR A 223 -18.36 5.05 -5.63
CA THR A 223 -17.87 6.16 -6.46
C THR A 223 -19.03 7.07 -6.90
N GLU A 224 -18.72 8.31 -7.32
CA GLU A 224 -19.74 9.24 -7.85
C GLU A 224 -20.23 8.84 -9.23
N ARG A 225 -19.37 8.24 -10.03
CA ARG A 225 -19.66 7.83 -11.42
C ARG A 225 -20.12 6.37 -11.46
N ARG A 226 -20.89 6.04 -12.48
CA ARG A 226 -21.25 4.65 -12.79
C ARG A 226 -20.01 3.81 -13.06
N ALA A 227 -20.10 2.55 -12.66
CA ALA A 227 -19.04 1.58 -12.88
C ALA A 227 -18.84 1.29 -14.38
N PRO A 228 -17.59 1.19 -14.86
CA PRO A 228 -17.32 0.65 -16.19
C PRO A 228 -17.94 -0.75 -16.37
N ALA A 229 -18.28 -1.13 -17.60
CA ALA A 229 -18.93 -2.41 -17.89
C ALA A 229 -18.13 -3.63 -17.38
N ARG A 230 -16.79 -3.54 -17.39
CA ARG A 230 -15.87 -4.58 -16.91
C ARG A 230 -15.74 -4.69 -15.39
N THR A 231 -16.42 -3.84 -14.62
CA THR A 231 -16.37 -3.92 -13.15
C THR A 231 -17.06 -5.17 -12.67
N PRO A 232 -16.43 -6.00 -11.80
CA PRO A 232 -17.05 -7.19 -11.24
C PRO A 232 -18.38 -6.87 -10.56
N ALA A 233 -19.36 -7.78 -10.63
CA ALA A 233 -20.67 -7.59 -10.03
C ALA A 233 -20.60 -7.35 -8.51
N ALA A 234 -19.68 -8.01 -7.80
CA ALA A 234 -19.45 -7.84 -6.37
C ALA A 234 -18.97 -6.41 -5.98
N ASP A 235 -18.37 -5.69 -6.93
CA ASP A 235 -17.88 -4.32 -6.73
C ASP A 235 -18.82 -3.27 -7.36
N ARG A 236 -19.99 -3.67 -7.79
CA ARG A 236 -21.01 -2.80 -8.37
C ARG A 236 -22.26 -2.78 -7.50
N CYS A 237 -22.76 -1.58 -7.20
CA CYS A 237 -24.03 -1.44 -6.52
C CYS A 237 -25.19 -1.83 -7.45
N PRO A 238 -26.03 -2.80 -7.09
CA PRO A 238 -27.14 -3.22 -7.93
C PRO A 238 -28.21 -2.14 -8.13
N TYR A 239 -28.32 -1.20 -7.18
CA TYR A 239 -29.34 -0.14 -7.20
C TYR A 239 -28.91 1.07 -8.05
N THR A 240 -27.63 1.46 -7.99
CA THR A 240 -27.14 2.70 -8.62
C THR A 240 -26.21 2.47 -9.80
N GLY A 241 -25.73 1.24 -9.98
CA GLY A 241 -24.71 0.90 -10.97
C GLY A 241 -23.33 1.53 -10.71
N ARG A 242 -23.12 2.15 -9.53
CA ARG A 242 -21.84 2.75 -9.15
C ARG A 242 -20.85 1.71 -8.62
N ALA A 243 -19.56 1.97 -8.81
CA ALA A 243 -18.51 1.07 -8.33
C ALA A 243 -18.21 1.28 -6.84
N ARG A 244 -17.66 0.25 -6.19
CA ARG A 244 -17.02 0.35 -4.88
C ARG A 244 -15.92 1.40 -4.90
N LEU A 245 -15.83 2.23 -3.86
CA LEU A 245 -14.75 3.20 -3.69
C LEU A 245 -13.43 2.48 -3.44
N SER A 246 -12.40 2.80 -4.21
CA SER A 246 -11.07 2.24 -4.01
C SER A 246 -10.31 2.94 -2.87
N ALA A 247 -9.40 2.22 -2.20
CA ALA A 247 -8.55 2.78 -1.14
C ALA A 247 -7.72 3.96 -1.63
N ARG A 248 -7.20 3.89 -2.86
CA ARG A 248 -6.49 5.00 -3.49
C ARG A 248 -7.37 6.26 -3.58
N ARG A 249 -8.61 6.11 -4.11
CA ARG A 249 -9.51 7.26 -4.27
C ARG A 249 -9.96 7.81 -2.91
N ALA A 250 -10.22 6.96 -1.93
CA ALA A 250 -10.52 7.37 -0.56
C ALA A 250 -9.37 8.19 0.05
N ALA A 251 -8.13 7.75 -0.14
CA ALA A 251 -6.94 8.47 0.34
C ALA A 251 -6.73 9.82 -0.36
N GLU A 252 -6.98 9.91 -1.68
CA GLU A 252 -6.94 11.16 -2.45
C GLU A 252 -7.97 12.17 -1.93
N LEU A 253 -9.21 11.71 -1.72
CA LEU A 253 -10.31 12.56 -1.21
C LEU A 253 -9.99 13.07 0.20
N PHE A 254 -9.52 12.21 1.09
CA PHE A 254 -9.17 12.59 2.46
C PHE A 254 -8.04 13.61 2.50
N ARG A 255 -6.95 13.36 1.74
CA ARG A 255 -5.83 14.30 1.68
C ARG A 255 -6.27 15.67 1.18
N SER A 256 -7.04 15.70 0.09
CA SER A 256 -7.55 16.96 -0.46
C SER A 256 -8.43 17.71 0.52
N ALA A 257 -9.31 17.02 1.25
CA ALA A 257 -10.22 17.63 2.22
C ALA A 257 -9.50 18.18 3.46
N THR A 258 -8.38 17.56 3.85
CA THR A 258 -7.63 17.94 5.07
C THR A 258 -6.47 18.92 4.80
N THR A 259 -6.24 19.31 3.56
CA THR A 259 -5.14 20.22 3.18
C THR A 259 -5.19 21.55 3.94
N SER A 260 -6.39 22.10 4.16
CA SER A 260 -6.55 23.37 4.90
C SER A 260 -6.40 23.24 6.41
N LEU A 261 -6.50 22.04 6.95
CA LEU A 261 -6.35 21.77 8.38
C LEU A 261 -4.90 21.38 8.74
N ASP A 262 -4.15 20.88 7.75
CA ASP A 262 -2.77 20.48 7.93
C ASP A 262 -1.85 21.69 7.89
N PRO A 263 -1.11 22.00 8.97
CA PRO A 263 -0.17 23.13 9.00
C PRO A 263 0.91 23.06 7.90
N ALA A 264 1.26 21.84 7.43
CA ALA A 264 2.19 21.65 6.35
C ALA A 264 1.57 21.82 4.95
N GLY A 265 0.23 21.97 4.87
CA GLY A 265 -0.49 22.12 3.62
C GLY A 265 -0.47 20.90 2.70
N ALA A 266 0.05 19.76 3.16
CA ALA A 266 0.14 18.53 2.38
C ALA A 266 -1.12 17.65 2.47
N GLY A 267 -1.96 17.89 3.48
CA GLY A 267 -3.09 17.07 3.87
C GLY A 267 -2.67 15.75 4.53
N TRP A 268 -3.44 15.33 5.51
CA TRP A 268 -3.18 14.10 6.25
C TRP A 268 -3.59 12.85 5.46
N ASN A 269 -3.14 11.69 5.90
CA ASN A 269 -3.53 10.42 5.32
C ASN A 269 -4.47 9.63 6.24
N LEU A 270 -5.26 8.73 5.66
CA LEU A 270 -6.22 7.91 6.42
C LEU A 270 -5.55 6.99 7.46
N ARG A 271 -4.25 6.72 7.32
CA ARG A 271 -3.49 5.97 8.32
C ARG A 271 -3.29 6.79 9.59
N ASP A 272 -3.05 8.10 9.46
CA ASP A 272 -2.86 8.99 10.61
C ASP A 272 -4.16 9.07 11.41
N LEU A 273 -5.31 9.25 10.74
CA LEU A 273 -6.64 9.22 11.36
C LEU A 273 -6.91 7.89 12.09
N ARG A 274 -6.57 6.77 11.45
CA ARG A 274 -6.70 5.45 12.05
C ARG A 274 -5.82 5.29 13.29
N LEU A 275 -4.58 5.78 13.27
CA LEU A 275 -3.67 5.71 14.41
C LEU A 275 -4.16 6.59 15.57
N ALA A 276 -4.70 7.78 15.29
CA ALA A 276 -5.35 8.62 16.29
C ALA A 276 -6.51 7.89 16.98
N GLY A 277 -7.35 7.20 16.21
CA GLY A 277 -8.44 6.36 16.75
C GLY A 277 -7.94 5.21 17.62
N ARG A 278 -6.80 4.58 17.26
CA ARG A 278 -6.17 3.54 18.10
C ARG A 278 -5.72 4.08 19.46
N ARG A 279 -5.08 5.26 19.45
CA ARG A 279 -4.61 5.92 20.69
C ARG A 279 -5.77 6.32 21.59
N ALA A 280 -6.85 6.84 21.02
CA ALA A 280 -8.04 7.22 21.79
C ALA A 280 -8.72 6.03 22.50
N ARG A 281 -8.64 4.82 21.94
CA ARG A 281 -9.20 3.59 22.54
C ARG A 281 -8.26 2.89 23.49
N GLY A 282 -6.97 3.15 23.45
CA GLY A 282 -5.97 2.59 24.36
C GLY A 282 -5.80 3.37 25.66
N ARG A 283 -6.49 4.50 25.77
CA ARG A 283 -6.63 5.29 27.01
C ARG A 283 -7.92 4.92 27.74
#